data_e2bee7ff0752ea0e229435d06c2f6708
#
_entry.id   e2bee7ff0752ea0e229435d06c2f6708
#
_cell.length_a   1.000
_cell.length_b   1.000
_cell.length_c   1.000
_cell.angle_alpha   90.00
_cell.angle_beta   90.00
_cell.angle_gamma   90.00
#
_symmetry.space_group_name_H-M   'P 1'
#
loop_
_entity.id
_entity.type
_entity.pdbx_description
1 polymer ?
#
loop_
_entity_poly.entity_id
_entity_poly.type
_entity_poly.pdbx_seq_one_letter_code
_entity_poly.pdbx_strand_id
1 'polypeptide(L)'
;MKNLFLIITLFTSLSLFSQVRKEVENGIWVTFPKNPQYSVAQEARQYIAQTDNAVCMVQSVDLPQRSQYLVAERNFSETQKKEVADSFLNNYTQGVMASSGNTAQISSIKKRAHYGRKINYSAVNPATGEVTQRSSIVLFVRAKVVSVECIAMNNSSKATTEMNSFLNSITVR
;
A
#
# COMPACT_ATOMS: atom_id res chain seq x y z
N MET A 1 63.36 5.89 -7.50
CA MET A 1 62.10 6.32 -8.10
C MET A 1 60.98 5.52 -7.42
N LYS A 2 60.24 6.17 -6.51
CA LYS A 2 59.20 5.51 -5.70
C LYS A 2 57.87 5.66 -6.43
N ASN A 3 57.30 4.54 -6.89
CA ASN A 3 55.97 4.48 -7.47
C ASN A 3 54.92 4.73 -6.39
N LEU A 4 54.36 5.91 -6.40
CA LEU A 4 53.21 6.28 -5.58
C LEU A 4 51.95 5.69 -6.25
N PHE A 5 51.51 4.52 -5.76
CA PHE A 5 50.18 3.97 -6.13
C PHE A 5 49.10 4.83 -5.49
N LEU A 6 48.50 5.69 -6.30
CA LEU A 6 47.32 6.45 -5.91
C LEU A 6 46.12 5.51 -5.98
N ILE A 7 45.75 4.91 -4.84
CA ILE A 7 44.52 4.16 -4.69
C ILE A 7 43.39 5.19 -4.68
N ILE A 8 42.81 5.44 -5.83
CA ILE A 8 41.53 6.14 -5.95
C ILE A 8 40.46 5.16 -5.48
N THR A 9 40.16 5.19 -4.19
CA THR A 9 38.96 4.58 -3.63
C THR A 9 37.77 5.32 -4.19
N LEU A 10 37.21 4.76 -5.24
CA LEU A 10 35.92 5.17 -5.80
C LEU A 10 34.87 4.88 -4.72
N PHE A 11 34.64 5.83 -3.82
CA PHE A 11 33.42 5.85 -3.02
C PHE A 11 32.26 6.09 -3.99
N THR A 12 31.81 5.03 -4.63
CA THR A 12 30.46 4.99 -5.14
C THR A 12 29.56 5.17 -3.92
N SER A 13 29.07 6.38 -3.75
CA SER A 13 27.96 6.66 -2.84
C SER A 13 26.78 5.82 -3.34
N LEU A 14 26.72 4.58 -2.90
CA LEU A 14 25.49 3.81 -2.86
C LEU A 14 24.56 4.66 -2.02
N SER A 15 23.71 5.43 -2.69
CA SER A 15 22.52 5.99 -2.09
C SER A 15 21.72 4.76 -1.63
N LEU A 16 22.06 4.28 -0.45
CA LEU A 16 21.24 3.30 0.26
C LEU A 16 19.92 4.00 0.47
N PHE A 17 18.99 3.82 -0.48
CA PHE A 17 17.59 4.10 -0.24
C PHE A 17 17.26 3.30 1.01
N SER A 18 17.24 3.98 2.13
CA SER A 18 16.99 3.38 3.43
C SER A 18 15.53 2.94 3.47
N GLN A 19 15.29 1.75 2.92
CA GLN A 19 13.98 1.12 3.02
C GLN A 19 13.64 0.93 4.49
N VAL A 20 12.48 1.37 4.90
CA VAL A 20 12.04 1.32 6.29
C VAL A 20 10.84 0.39 6.41
N ARG A 21 11.04 -0.71 7.13
CA ARG A 21 9.96 -1.63 7.45
C ARG A 21 9.19 -1.14 8.67
N LYS A 22 7.88 -0.98 8.54
CA LYS A 22 6.97 -0.55 9.61
C LYS A 22 5.85 -1.56 9.81
N GLU A 23 5.48 -1.78 11.06
CA GLU A 23 4.20 -2.37 11.41
C GLU A 23 3.13 -1.27 11.33
N VAL A 24 2.27 -1.38 10.33
CA VAL A 24 1.26 -0.36 10.02
C VAL A 24 -0.08 -0.66 10.69
N GLU A 25 -0.31 -1.93 10.98
CA GLU A 25 -1.42 -2.44 11.78
C GLU A 25 -0.95 -3.73 12.44
N ASN A 26 -1.60 -4.17 13.52
CA ASN A 26 -1.22 -5.37 14.27
C ASN A 26 -1.06 -6.59 13.36
N GLY A 27 0.17 -7.06 13.23
CA GLY A 27 0.58 -8.16 12.37
C GLY A 27 0.71 -7.81 10.87
N ILE A 28 0.49 -6.56 10.45
CA ILE A 28 0.68 -6.13 9.06
C ILE A 28 1.90 -5.24 8.95
N TRP A 29 2.86 -5.68 8.16
CA TRP A 29 4.12 -5.00 7.93
C TRP A 29 4.25 -4.58 6.47
N VAL A 30 4.78 -3.38 6.25
CA VAL A 30 5.06 -2.83 4.92
C VAL A 30 6.46 -2.22 4.92
N THR A 31 7.18 -2.38 3.81
CA THR A 31 8.49 -1.75 3.62
C THR A 31 8.33 -0.52 2.74
N PHE A 32 8.54 0.66 3.31
CA PHE A 32 8.49 1.93 2.61
C PHE A 32 9.82 2.24 1.92
N PRO A 33 9.81 2.98 0.80
CA PRO A 33 11.04 3.36 0.10
C PRO A 33 11.92 4.33 0.90
N LYS A 34 11.34 5.06 1.86
CA LYS A 34 12.03 5.88 2.87
C LYS A 34 11.19 5.95 4.14
N ASN A 35 11.70 6.62 5.19
CA ASN A 35 10.95 6.77 6.44
C ASN A 35 9.62 7.50 6.20
N PRO A 36 8.46 6.86 6.46
CA PRO A 36 7.18 7.48 6.24
C PRO A 36 6.83 8.50 7.31
N GLN A 37 6.10 9.54 6.92
CA GLN A 37 5.40 10.42 7.84
C GLN A 37 4.16 9.71 8.36
N TYR A 38 3.90 9.82 9.66
CA TYR A 38 2.72 9.26 10.31
C TYR A 38 1.77 10.38 10.71
N SER A 39 0.49 10.18 10.46
CA SER A 39 -0.57 11.07 10.91
C SER A 39 -1.83 10.30 11.26
N VAL A 40 -2.71 10.94 12.03
CA VAL A 40 -4.06 10.44 12.33
C VAL A 40 -5.04 11.54 11.93
N ALA A 41 -5.97 11.20 11.05
CA ALA A 41 -7.01 12.11 10.60
C ALA A 41 -8.35 11.38 10.54
N GLN A 42 -9.39 11.90 11.18
CA GLN A 42 -10.74 11.33 11.16
C GLN A 42 -10.78 9.82 11.44
N GLU A 43 -10.11 9.38 12.51
CA GLU A 43 -10.00 7.95 12.91
C GLU A 43 -9.17 7.07 11.96
N ALA A 44 -8.67 7.62 10.86
CA ALA A 44 -7.76 6.93 9.97
C ALA A 44 -6.30 7.14 10.41
N ARG A 45 -5.57 6.05 10.58
CA ARG A 45 -4.11 6.08 10.74
C ARG A 45 -3.49 6.02 9.37
N GLN A 46 -2.53 6.91 9.11
CA GLN A 46 -1.93 7.06 7.80
C GLN A 46 -0.41 7.13 7.89
N TYR A 47 0.26 6.45 6.99
CA TYR A 47 1.69 6.51 6.74
C TYR A 47 1.92 6.92 5.29
N ILE A 48 2.73 7.94 5.05
CA ILE A 48 3.03 8.44 3.70
C ILE A 48 4.53 8.56 3.52
N ALA A 49 5.05 7.99 2.43
CA ALA A 49 6.41 8.19 1.97
C ALA A 49 6.38 8.65 0.51
N GLN A 50 6.97 9.80 0.23
CA GLN A 50 7.06 10.35 -1.12
C GLN A 50 8.52 10.37 -1.56
N THR A 51 8.79 9.84 -2.74
CA THR A 51 10.07 9.93 -3.47
C THR A 51 9.88 10.74 -4.74
N ASP A 52 10.92 10.86 -5.54
CA ASP A 52 10.83 11.48 -6.87
C ASP A 52 10.03 10.64 -7.86
N ASN A 53 9.86 9.34 -7.58
CA ASN A 53 9.22 8.39 -8.48
C ASN A 53 7.79 8.03 -8.06
N ALA A 54 7.50 8.03 -6.77
CA ALA A 54 6.21 7.53 -6.28
C ALA A 54 5.79 8.18 -4.94
N VAL A 55 4.48 8.23 -4.70
CA VAL A 55 3.88 8.46 -3.40
C VAL A 55 3.31 7.13 -2.91
N CYS A 56 3.88 6.60 -1.85
CA CYS A 56 3.49 5.35 -1.22
C CYS A 56 2.77 5.62 0.10
N MET A 57 1.57 5.10 0.25
CA MET A 57 0.69 5.37 1.37
C MET A 57 0.12 4.09 1.94
N VAL A 58 0.00 4.05 3.26
CA VAL A 58 -0.82 3.05 3.96
C VAL A 58 -1.83 3.77 4.82
N GLN A 59 -3.08 3.36 4.72
CA GLN A 59 -4.16 3.86 5.54
C GLN A 59 -4.87 2.71 6.25
N SER A 60 -5.17 2.86 7.53
CA SER A 60 -5.96 1.92 8.31
C SER A 60 -7.13 2.63 8.95
N VAL A 61 -8.34 2.15 8.67
CA VAL A 61 -9.61 2.72 9.15
C VAL A 61 -10.39 1.64 9.89
N ASP A 62 -10.83 1.95 11.10
CA ASP A 62 -11.73 1.10 11.85
C ASP A 62 -13.14 1.18 11.23
N LEU A 63 -13.79 0.03 11.06
CA LEU A 63 -15.17 0.03 10.59
C LEU A 63 -16.13 0.40 11.73
N PRO A 64 -17.25 1.02 11.41
CA PRO A 64 -18.33 1.19 12.38
C PRO A 64 -18.70 -0.14 13.02
N GLN A 65 -19.03 -0.14 14.32
CA GLN A 65 -19.41 -1.33 15.07
C GLN A 65 -18.31 -2.43 15.14
N ARG A 66 -17.03 -2.04 15.01
CA ARG A 66 -15.89 -2.98 15.05
C ARG A 66 -15.93 -3.91 16.29
N SER A 67 -16.27 -3.39 17.47
CA SER A 67 -16.34 -4.18 18.69
C SER A 67 -17.40 -5.28 18.60
N GLN A 68 -18.56 -5.00 18.05
CA GLN A 68 -19.65 -5.97 17.85
C GLN A 68 -19.22 -7.05 16.83
N TYR A 69 -18.59 -6.63 15.74
CA TYR A 69 -18.05 -7.56 14.75
C TYR A 69 -17.04 -8.54 15.37
N LEU A 70 -16.08 -8.06 16.16
CA LEU A 70 -15.04 -8.90 16.77
C LEU A 70 -15.61 -9.95 17.73
N VAL A 71 -16.72 -9.66 18.39
CA VAL A 71 -17.45 -10.63 19.22
C VAL A 71 -18.13 -11.69 18.34
N ALA A 72 -18.84 -11.26 17.30
CA ALA A 72 -19.56 -12.15 16.40
C ALA A 72 -18.63 -13.03 15.54
N GLU A 73 -17.49 -12.50 15.10
CA GLU A 73 -16.50 -13.19 14.25
C GLU A 73 -16.00 -14.51 14.86
N ARG A 74 -15.99 -14.62 16.19
CA ARG A 74 -15.56 -15.84 16.89
C ARG A 74 -16.40 -17.06 16.52
N ASN A 75 -17.65 -16.84 16.14
CA ASN A 75 -18.61 -17.87 15.77
C ASN A 75 -18.82 -18.00 14.26
N PHE A 76 -18.12 -17.19 13.43
CA PHE A 76 -18.26 -17.23 11.99
C PHE A 76 -17.49 -18.41 11.39
N SER A 77 -18.14 -19.14 10.48
CA SER A 77 -17.47 -20.05 9.57
C SER A 77 -16.56 -19.27 8.61
N GLU A 78 -15.62 -19.94 7.96
CA GLU A 78 -14.76 -19.33 6.93
C GLU A 78 -15.57 -18.72 5.78
N THR A 79 -16.70 -19.36 5.41
CA THR A 79 -17.62 -18.82 4.39
C THR A 79 -18.23 -17.50 4.85
N GLN A 80 -18.74 -17.42 6.06
CA GLN A 80 -19.32 -16.19 6.61
C GLN A 80 -18.27 -15.05 6.73
N LYS A 81 -17.05 -15.38 7.17
CA LYS A 81 -15.94 -14.40 7.20
C LYS A 81 -15.65 -13.85 5.81
N LYS A 82 -15.65 -14.73 4.81
CA LYS A 82 -15.45 -14.33 3.41
C LYS A 82 -16.58 -13.43 2.91
N GLU A 83 -17.83 -13.80 3.15
CA GLU A 83 -19.00 -13.03 2.71
C GLU A 83 -19.02 -11.63 3.31
N VAL A 84 -18.73 -11.51 4.61
CA VAL A 84 -18.63 -10.19 5.26
C VAL A 84 -17.49 -9.38 4.67
N ALA A 85 -16.32 -9.97 4.51
CA ALA A 85 -15.17 -9.27 3.91
C ALA A 85 -15.48 -8.83 2.48
N ASP A 86 -16.10 -9.70 1.66
CA ASP A 86 -16.48 -9.38 0.28
C ASP A 86 -17.50 -8.25 0.21
N SER A 87 -18.47 -8.20 1.11
CA SER A 87 -19.45 -7.10 1.17
C SER A 87 -18.75 -5.74 1.35
N PHE A 88 -17.86 -5.62 2.32
CA PHE A 88 -17.10 -4.39 2.56
C PHE A 88 -16.15 -4.04 1.42
N LEU A 89 -15.42 -5.03 0.92
CA LEU A 89 -14.45 -4.81 -0.16
C LEU A 89 -15.13 -4.45 -1.46
N ASN A 90 -16.31 -4.99 -1.76
CA ASN A 90 -17.07 -4.64 -2.94
C ASN A 90 -17.61 -3.20 -2.87
N ASN A 91 -18.11 -2.76 -1.71
CA ASN A 91 -18.51 -1.37 -1.52
C ASN A 91 -17.33 -0.41 -1.70
N TYR A 92 -16.14 -0.75 -1.15
CA TYR A 92 -14.92 0.02 -1.36
C TYR A 92 -14.56 0.11 -2.85
N THR A 93 -14.56 -1.01 -3.55
CA THR A 93 -14.19 -1.05 -4.98
C THR A 93 -15.19 -0.35 -5.88
N GLN A 94 -16.47 -0.32 -5.54
CA GLN A 94 -17.47 0.48 -6.26
C GLN A 94 -17.13 1.98 -6.21
N GLY A 95 -16.71 2.49 -5.05
CA GLY A 95 -16.24 3.87 -4.93
C GLY A 95 -15.02 4.16 -5.81
N VAL A 96 -14.06 3.24 -5.86
CA VAL A 96 -12.88 3.37 -6.74
C VAL A 96 -13.28 3.32 -8.22
N MET A 97 -14.17 2.40 -8.61
CA MET A 97 -14.69 2.31 -9.99
C MET A 97 -15.34 3.63 -10.41
N ALA A 98 -16.21 4.18 -9.58
CA ALA A 98 -16.86 5.45 -9.87
C ALA A 98 -15.86 6.60 -10.03
N SER A 99 -14.85 6.67 -9.15
CA SER A 99 -13.82 7.74 -9.19
C SER A 99 -12.80 7.59 -10.32
N SER A 100 -12.59 6.36 -10.82
CA SER A 100 -11.68 6.07 -11.94
C SER A 100 -12.33 6.08 -13.31
N GLY A 101 -13.60 6.51 -13.43
CA GLY A 101 -14.34 6.46 -14.70
C GLY A 101 -14.56 5.02 -15.21
N ASN A 102 -14.70 4.06 -14.30
CA ASN A 102 -14.87 2.62 -14.59
C ASN A 102 -13.67 1.96 -15.30
N THR A 103 -12.47 2.53 -15.19
CA THR A 103 -11.26 1.99 -15.82
C THR A 103 -10.43 1.09 -14.90
N ALA A 104 -10.78 1.00 -13.60
CA ALA A 104 -10.02 0.22 -12.64
C ALA A 104 -10.11 -1.28 -12.91
N GLN A 105 -8.97 -1.94 -12.91
CA GLN A 105 -8.85 -3.39 -12.93
C GLN A 105 -8.81 -3.91 -11.50
N ILE A 106 -9.78 -4.74 -11.12
CA ILE A 106 -9.93 -5.24 -9.76
C ILE A 106 -9.82 -6.76 -9.76
N SER A 107 -9.00 -7.29 -8.86
CA SER A 107 -8.86 -8.73 -8.64
C SER A 107 -8.93 -9.07 -7.16
N SER A 108 -9.55 -10.21 -6.85
CA SER A 108 -9.59 -10.74 -5.48
C SER A 108 -8.24 -11.31 -5.10
N ILE A 109 -7.82 -11.03 -3.87
CA ILE A 109 -6.60 -11.59 -3.29
C ILE A 109 -6.88 -12.13 -1.89
N LYS A 110 -5.99 -13.01 -1.42
CA LYS A 110 -5.97 -13.46 -0.03
C LYS A 110 -4.53 -13.38 0.48
N LYS A 111 -4.33 -12.72 1.63
CA LYS A 111 -3.06 -12.67 2.35
C LYS A 111 -3.24 -13.40 3.68
N ARG A 112 -2.76 -14.65 3.77
CA ARG A 112 -3.05 -15.56 4.88
C ARG A 112 -4.55 -15.71 5.11
N ALA A 113 -5.06 -15.34 6.30
CA ALA A 113 -6.47 -15.39 6.66
C ALA A 113 -7.30 -14.17 6.19
N HIS A 114 -6.66 -13.14 5.60
CA HIS A 114 -7.33 -11.89 5.27
C HIS A 114 -7.68 -11.81 3.78
N TYR A 115 -8.94 -11.53 3.51
CA TYR A 115 -9.45 -11.28 2.16
C TYR A 115 -9.16 -9.84 1.73
N GLY A 116 -8.97 -9.64 0.43
CA GLY A 116 -8.64 -8.31 -0.10
C GLY A 116 -8.92 -8.17 -1.58
N ARG A 117 -8.59 -6.97 -2.09
CA ARG A 117 -8.64 -6.62 -3.50
C ARG A 117 -7.31 -5.98 -3.90
N LYS A 118 -6.84 -6.36 -5.08
CA LYS A 118 -5.80 -5.61 -5.79
C LYS A 118 -6.49 -4.77 -6.85
N ILE A 119 -6.16 -3.49 -6.90
CA ILE A 119 -6.81 -2.50 -7.76
C ILE A 119 -5.70 -1.77 -8.52
N ASN A 120 -5.83 -1.71 -9.85
CA ASN A 120 -4.93 -0.95 -10.71
C ASN A 120 -5.75 -0.05 -11.60
N TYR A 121 -5.39 1.21 -11.69
CA TYR A 121 -6.02 2.17 -12.60
C TYR A 121 -5.07 3.31 -12.94
N SER A 122 -5.41 4.06 -13.98
CA SER A 122 -4.70 5.26 -14.35
C SER A 122 -5.52 6.49 -13.95
N ALA A 123 -4.87 7.52 -13.46
CA ALA A 123 -5.52 8.79 -13.15
C ALA A 123 -4.60 9.96 -13.44
N VAL A 124 -5.19 11.12 -13.68
CA VAL A 124 -4.44 12.36 -13.85
C VAL A 124 -3.75 12.72 -12.53
N ASN A 125 -2.44 12.94 -12.59
CA ASN A 125 -1.68 13.49 -11.48
C ASN A 125 -1.98 14.99 -11.39
N PRO A 126 -2.59 15.48 -10.31
CA PRO A 126 -2.99 16.88 -10.20
C PRO A 126 -1.80 17.86 -10.18
N ALA A 127 -0.61 17.39 -9.81
CA ALA A 127 0.59 18.23 -9.77
C ALA A 127 1.25 18.41 -11.14
N THR A 128 1.17 17.42 -12.03
CA THR A 128 1.86 17.43 -13.33
C THR A 128 0.90 17.46 -14.51
N GLY A 129 -0.37 17.13 -14.33
CA GLY A 129 -1.35 16.95 -15.40
C GLY A 129 -1.17 15.65 -16.20
N GLU A 130 -0.17 14.85 -15.91
CA GLU A 130 0.09 13.59 -16.61
C GLU A 130 -0.81 12.47 -16.10
N VAL A 131 -1.19 11.57 -17.00
CA VAL A 131 -1.87 10.32 -16.62
C VAL A 131 -0.82 9.34 -16.10
N THR A 132 -0.91 8.96 -14.83
CA THR A 132 0.02 8.05 -14.17
C THR A 132 -0.70 6.83 -13.59
N GLN A 133 0.06 5.77 -13.36
CA GLN A 133 -0.44 4.54 -12.77
C GLN A 133 -0.66 4.70 -11.27
N ARG A 134 -1.79 4.16 -10.80
CA ARG A 134 -2.11 3.97 -9.39
C ARG A 134 -2.37 2.49 -9.13
N SER A 135 -1.87 1.99 -8.04
CA SER A 135 -2.06 0.60 -7.66
C SER A 135 -2.26 0.50 -6.16
N SER A 136 -3.25 -0.27 -5.75
CA SER A 136 -3.52 -0.50 -4.33
C SER A 136 -3.81 -1.95 -4.01
N ILE A 137 -3.51 -2.32 -2.77
CA ILE A 137 -3.96 -3.55 -2.12
C ILE A 137 -4.79 -3.15 -0.91
N VAL A 138 -6.04 -3.58 -0.90
CA VAL A 138 -6.98 -3.32 0.19
C VAL A 138 -7.28 -4.63 0.88
N LEU A 139 -7.07 -4.69 2.18
CA LEU A 139 -7.30 -5.87 3.01
C LEU A 139 -8.40 -5.59 4.04
N PHE A 140 -9.28 -6.56 4.24
CA PHE A 140 -10.21 -6.58 5.36
C PHE A 140 -9.57 -7.35 6.52
N VAL A 141 -9.31 -6.67 7.64
CA VAL A 141 -8.54 -7.21 8.77
C VAL A 141 -9.23 -6.88 10.09
N ARG A 142 -9.86 -7.86 10.73
CA ARG A 142 -10.48 -7.69 12.07
C ARG A 142 -11.37 -6.44 12.14
N ALA A 143 -12.32 -6.32 11.22
CA ALA A 143 -13.21 -5.17 11.06
C ALA A 143 -12.47 -3.83 10.88
N LYS A 144 -11.36 -3.86 10.17
CA LYS A 144 -10.65 -2.69 9.65
C LYS A 144 -10.46 -2.85 8.16
N VAL A 145 -10.41 -1.74 7.47
CA VAL A 145 -9.89 -1.67 6.10
C VAL A 145 -8.47 -1.13 6.16
N VAL A 146 -7.53 -1.93 5.68
CA VAL A 146 -6.14 -1.52 5.50
C VAL A 146 -5.87 -1.38 4.02
N SER A 147 -5.69 -0.17 3.54
CA SER A 147 -5.29 0.11 2.16
C SER A 147 -3.81 0.43 2.08
N VAL A 148 -3.12 -0.20 1.15
CA VAL A 148 -1.73 0.05 0.80
C VAL A 148 -1.74 0.50 -0.64
N GLU A 149 -1.48 1.77 -0.88
CA GLU A 149 -1.60 2.42 -2.18
C GLU A 149 -0.27 3.03 -2.60
N CYS A 150 0.03 2.95 -3.88
CA CYS A 150 1.15 3.66 -4.46
C CYS A 150 0.74 4.34 -5.77
N ILE A 151 1.12 5.60 -5.89
CA ILE A 151 0.86 6.49 -7.02
C ILE A 151 2.19 6.76 -7.69
N ALA A 152 2.33 6.38 -8.95
CA ALA A 152 3.51 6.74 -9.74
C ALA A 152 3.49 8.25 -10.04
N MET A 153 4.61 8.94 -9.79
CA MET A 153 4.74 10.37 -10.06
C MET A 153 5.02 10.67 -11.54
N ASN A 154 5.49 9.65 -12.28
CA ASN A 154 5.79 9.72 -13.71
C ASN A 154 5.67 8.31 -14.32
N ASN A 155 5.81 8.21 -15.64
CA ASN A 155 5.69 6.93 -16.37
C ASN A 155 7.04 6.20 -16.57
N SER A 156 8.04 6.46 -15.74
CA SER A 156 9.34 5.79 -15.83
C SER A 156 9.29 4.35 -15.32
N SER A 157 10.21 3.53 -15.79
CA SER A 157 10.40 2.16 -15.29
C SER A 157 10.79 2.15 -13.80
N LYS A 158 11.47 3.17 -13.32
CA LYS A 158 11.82 3.33 -11.89
C LYS A 158 10.57 3.53 -11.03
N ALA A 159 9.64 4.38 -11.46
CA ALA A 159 8.37 4.60 -10.76
C ALA A 159 7.56 3.31 -10.67
N THR A 160 7.45 2.57 -11.78
CA THR A 160 6.77 1.27 -11.82
C THR A 160 7.45 0.24 -10.91
N THR A 161 8.78 0.18 -10.92
CA THR A 161 9.54 -0.75 -10.06
C THR A 161 9.35 -0.43 -8.59
N GLU A 162 9.42 0.85 -8.19
CA GLU A 162 9.24 1.29 -6.81
C GLU A 162 7.82 0.99 -6.32
N MET A 163 6.81 1.30 -7.12
CA MET A 163 5.41 0.98 -6.83
C MET A 163 5.20 -0.52 -6.60
N ASN A 164 5.72 -1.37 -7.51
CA ASN A 164 5.60 -2.82 -7.39
C ASN A 164 6.34 -3.36 -6.16
N SER A 165 7.55 -2.86 -5.89
CA SER A 165 8.32 -3.25 -4.71
C SER A 165 7.59 -2.93 -3.43
N PHE A 166 7.00 -1.73 -3.33
CA PHE A 166 6.23 -1.32 -2.16
C PHE A 166 5.01 -2.22 -1.94
N LEU A 167 4.19 -2.44 -2.96
CA LEU A 167 2.99 -3.27 -2.85
C LEU A 167 3.30 -4.75 -2.55
N ASN A 168 4.41 -5.27 -3.10
CA ASN A 168 4.84 -6.64 -2.84
C ASN A 168 5.47 -6.82 -1.45
N SER A 169 5.85 -5.73 -0.79
CA SER A 169 6.47 -5.77 0.54
C SER A 169 5.48 -6.10 1.67
N ILE A 170 4.17 -6.08 1.39
CA ILE A 170 3.13 -6.36 2.38
C ILE A 170 3.27 -7.77 2.90
N THR A 171 3.53 -7.88 4.19
CA THR A 171 3.54 -9.15 4.92
C THR A 171 2.51 -9.13 6.04
N VAL A 172 1.83 -10.26 6.23
CA VAL A 172 0.85 -10.48 7.31
C VAL A 172 1.37 -11.59 8.20
N ARG A 173 1.35 -11.43 9.52
CA ARG A 173 1.78 -12.42 10.52
C ARG A 173 0.62 -12.94 11.32
#